data_070fbd6784a997c2e661cede8637da05
#
_entry.id   070fbd6784a997c2e661cede8637da05
#
_cell.length_a   1.000
_cell.length_b   1.000
_cell.length_c   1.000
_cell.angle_alpha   90.00
_cell.angle_beta   90.00
_cell.angle_gamma   90.00
#
_symmetry.space_group_name_H-M   'P 1'
#
loop_
_entity.id
_entity.type
_entity.pdbx_description
1 polymer ?
#
loop_
_entity_poly.entity_id
_entity_poly.type
_entity_poly.pdbx_seq_one_letter_code
_entity_poly.pdbx_strand_id
1 'polypeptide(L)'
;MHEAGLCEGIVEAALHRAAGRPAVKVRVRIGGHHETDREELDLAFQVLTMGTELADATLEVVTVEGDELTLEALEFPPSAAAASTG
;
A
#
# COMPACT_ATOMS: atom_id res chain seq x y z
N MET A 1 -13.67 5.68 -10.84
CA MET A 1 -13.85 4.98 -10.70
C MET A 1 -13.25 4.63 -10.02
N HIS A 2 -12.62 4.79 -9.55
CA HIS A 2 -12.76 4.31 -8.99
C HIS A 2 -11.70 3.90 -8.06
N GLU A 3 -11.79 4.38 -6.73
CA GLU A 3 -10.87 4.09 -5.66
C GLU A 3 -10.77 2.60 -5.42
N ALA A 4 -11.89 1.89 -5.59
CA ALA A 4 -11.85 0.44 -5.40
C ALA A 4 -10.97 -0.25 -6.45
N GLY A 5 -11.18 0.09 -7.72
CA GLY A 5 -10.38 -0.51 -8.78
C GLY A 5 -8.92 -0.11 -8.71
N LEU A 6 -8.68 1.17 -8.42
CA LEU A 6 -7.33 1.67 -8.25
C LEU A 6 -6.65 0.95 -7.09
N CYS A 7 -7.37 0.80 -5.98
CA CYS A 7 -6.82 0.17 -4.79
C CYS A 7 -6.55 -1.31 -5.00
N GLU A 8 -7.38 -1.99 -5.80
CA GLU A 8 -7.12 -3.39 -6.13
C GLU A 8 -5.76 -3.56 -6.79
N GLY A 9 -5.44 -2.67 -7.73
CA GLY A 9 -4.14 -2.72 -8.38
C GLY A 9 -3.00 -2.48 -7.40
N ILE A 10 -3.18 -1.52 -6.50
CA ILE A 10 -2.18 -1.23 -5.48
C ILE A 10 -1.95 -2.44 -4.58
N VAL A 11 -3.04 -3.04 -4.10
CA VAL A 11 -2.95 -4.17 -3.18
C VAL A 11 -2.32 -5.37 -3.88
N GLU A 12 -2.70 -5.63 -5.13
CA GLU A 12 -2.15 -6.73 -5.88
C GLU A 12 -0.64 -6.59 -6.03
N ALA A 13 -0.19 -5.39 -6.42
CA ALA A 13 1.23 -5.14 -6.59
C ALA A 13 1.97 -5.26 -5.26
N ALA A 14 1.37 -4.77 -4.19
CA ALA A 14 1.99 -4.81 -2.87
C ALA A 14 2.09 -6.24 -2.34
N LEU A 15 1.04 -7.04 -2.53
CA LEU A 15 1.07 -8.44 -2.11
C LEU A 15 2.14 -9.21 -2.85
N HIS A 16 2.25 -8.95 -4.16
CA HIS A 16 3.26 -9.61 -4.97
C HIS A 16 4.66 -9.27 -4.48
N ARG A 17 4.90 -7.99 -4.21
CA ARG A 17 6.22 -7.55 -3.74
C ARG A 17 6.51 -8.01 -2.33
N ALA A 18 5.50 -8.08 -1.47
CA ALA A 18 5.68 -8.52 -0.08
C ALA A 18 6.05 -9.99 -0.01
N ALA A 19 5.58 -10.78 -0.95
CA ALA A 19 5.91 -12.21 -1.04
C ALA A 19 5.66 -12.93 0.28
N GLY A 20 4.52 -12.65 0.90
CA GLY A 20 4.10 -13.32 2.13
C GLY A 20 4.59 -12.68 3.42
N ARG A 21 5.45 -11.67 3.33
CA ARG A 21 5.97 -11.00 4.52
C ARG A 21 5.01 -9.91 4.99
N PRO A 22 4.62 -9.90 6.27
CA PRO A 22 3.76 -8.82 6.77
C PRO A 22 4.48 -7.47 6.68
N ALA A 23 3.81 -6.50 6.06
CA ALA A 23 4.35 -5.15 5.94
C ALA A 23 3.62 -4.23 6.89
N VAL A 24 4.28 -3.14 7.28
CA VAL A 24 3.68 -2.15 8.17
C VAL A 24 3.30 -0.87 7.43
N LYS A 25 3.82 -0.67 6.22
CA LYS A 25 3.48 0.50 5.43
C LYS A 25 3.57 0.19 3.95
N VAL A 26 2.61 0.73 3.20
CA VAL A 26 2.60 0.67 1.74
C VAL A 26 2.59 2.11 1.25
N ARG A 27 3.64 2.51 0.52
CA ARG A 27 3.72 3.88 -0.01
C ARG A 27 3.50 3.86 -1.50
N VAL A 28 2.58 4.70 -1.97
CA VAL A 28 2.26 4.79 -3.40
C VAL A 28 2.36 6.24 -3.86
N ARG A 29 2.70 6.41 -5.13
CA ARG A 29 2.67 7.71 -5.78
C ARG A 29 1.46 7.71 -6.70
N ILE A 30 0.58 8.70 -6.52
CA ILE A 30 -0.64 8.78 -7.31
C ILE A 30 -0.72 10.16 -7.94
N GLY A 31 -0.87 10.19 -9.26
CA GLY A 31 -1.01 11.43 -9.98
C GLY A 31 -2.38 12.05 -9.77
N GLY A 32 -2.44 13.39 -9.76
CA GLY A 32 -3.68 14.10 -9.52
C GLY A 32 -4.75 13.82 -10.54
N HIS A 33 -4.38 13.35 -11.74
CA HIS A 33 -5.38 13.04 -12.77
C HIS A 33 -6.30 11.89 -12.37
N HIS A 34 -5.90 11.07 -11.40
CA HIS A 34 -6.77 9.98 -10.93
C HIS A 34 -7.91 10.49 -10.06
N GLU A 35 -7.80 11.71 -9.53
CA GLU A 35 -8.86 12.35 -8.74
C GLU A 35 -9.36 11.43 -7.63
N THR A 36 -8.44 10.87 -6.86
CA THR A 36 -8.82 9.93 -5.81
C THR A 36 -9.36 10.66 -4.58
N ASP A 37 -10.33 10.03 -3.93
CA ASP A 37 -10.80 10.44 -2.62
C ASP A 37 -10.02 9.65 -1.58
N ARG A 38 -9.27 10.36 -0.73
CA ARG A 38 -8.35 9.71 0.21
C ARG A 38 -9.07 8.82 1.20
N GLU A 39 -10.22 9.28 1.68
CA GLU A 39 -10.97 8.49 2.66
C GLU A 39 -11.49 7.20 2.05
N GLU A 40 -12.00 7.30 0.82
CA GLU A 40 -12.49 6.10 0.15
C GLU A 40 -11.34 5.15 -0.18
N LEU A 41 -10.20 5.71 -0.55
CA LEU A 41 -9.04 4.89 -0.85
C LEU A 41 -8.56 4.15 0.40
N ASP A 42 -8.50 4.85 1.54
CA ASP A 42 -8.10 4.22 2.79
C ASP A 42 -9.07 3.11 3.19
N LEU A 43 -10.36 3.36 3.04
CA LEU A 43 -11.37 2.36 3.38
C LEU A 43 -11.24 1.13 2.48
N ALA A 44 -11.09 1.37 1.17
CA ALA A 44 -10.94 0.26 0.23
C ALA A 44 -9.68 -0.55 0.57
N PHE A 45 -8.61 0.13 0.93
CA PHE A 45 -7.37 -0.54 1.29
C PHE A 45 -7.58 -1.44 2.51
N GLN A 46 -8.27 -0.93 3.54
CA GLN A 46 -8.56 -1.72 4.73
C GLN A 46 -9.36 -2.97 4.39
N VAL A 47 -10.38 -2.81 3.57
CA VAL A 47 -11.23 -3.94 3.22
C VAL A 47 -10.47 -4.97 2.37
N LEU A 48 -9.73 -4.50 1.39
CA LEU A 48 -9.05 -5.39 0.46
C LEU A 48 -7.87 -6.12 1.07
N THR A 49 -7.32 -5.60 2.17
CA THR A 49 -6.16 -6.24 2.79
C THR A 49 -6.53 -7.13 3.96
N MET A 50 -7.81 -7.21 4.32
CA MET A 50 -8.25 -8.06 5.42
C MET A 50 -7.84 -9.50 5.16
N GLY A 51 -7.23 -10.12 6.16
CA GLY A 51 -6.78 -11.50 6.05
C GLY A 51 -5.51 -11.70 5.25
N THR A 52 -4.84 -10.61 4.85
CA THR A 52 -3.58 -10.73 4.13
C THR A 52 -2.43 -10.19 4.96
N GLU A 53 -1.21 -10.34 4.43
CA GLU A 53 -0.02 -9.82 5.09
C GLU A 53 0.04 -8.30 5.09
N LEU A 54 -0.91 -7.64 4.46
CA LEU A 54 -1.00 -6.17 4.48
C LEU A 54 -2.08 -5.67 5.43
N ALA A 55 -2.71 -6.55 6.19
CA ALA A 55 -3.85 -6.18 7.02
C ALA A 55 -3.53 -5.09 8.03
N ASP A 56 -2.31 -5.09 8.55
CA ASP A 56 -1.89 -4.10 9.56
C ASP A 56 -1.10 -2.95 8.95
N ALA A 57 -0.97 -2.91 7.63
CA ALA A 57 -0.17 -1.89 6.98
C ALA A 57 -0.96 -0.59 6.88
N THR A 58 -0.23 0.53 6.95
CA THR A 58 -0.78 1.85 6.70
C THR A 58 -0.51 2.22 5.25
N LEU A 59 -1.52 2.75 4.58
CA LEU A 59 -1.36 3.25 3.21
C LEU A 59 -0.90 4.70 3.27
N GLU A 60 0.25 4.96 2.66
CA GLU A 60 0.78 6.32 2.54
C GLU A 60 0.72 6.73 1.09
N VAL A 61 0.10 7.88 0.81
CA VAL A 61 -0.07 8.36 -0.55
C VAL A 61 0.76 9.61 -0.75
N VAL A 62 1.61 9.57 -1.77
CA VAL A 62 2.35 10.76 -2.22
C VAL A 62 1.68 11.24 -3.50
N THR A 63 1.10 12.44 -3.44
CA THR A 63 0.40 12.99 -4.60
C THR A 63 1.41 13.68 -5.50
N VAL A 64 1.34 13.37 -6.79
CA VAL A 64 2.23 13.96 -7.78
C VAL A 64 1.38 14.47 -8.93
N GLU A 65 2.01 15.19 -9.86
CA GLU A 65 1.31 15.67 -11.04
C GLU A 65 1.15 14.56 -12.06
N GLY A 66 0.11 14.67 -12.88
CA GLY A 66 -0.07 13.74 -13.98
C GLY A 66 -0.92 12.55 -13.64
N ASP A 67 -0.60 11.42 -14.26
CA ASP A 67 -1.40 10.21 -14.13
C ASP A 67 -0.60 9.02 -13.59
N GLU A 68 0.48 9.30 -12.89
CA GLU A 68 1.32 8.24 -12.34
C GLU A 68 0.54 7.40 -11.32
N LEU A 69 0.83 6.11 -11.31
CA LEU A 69 0.34 5.20 -10.27
C LEU A 69 1.45 4.19 -10.04
N THR A 70 2.21 4.38 -8.97
CA THR A 70 3.40 3.59 -8.73
C THR A 70 3.46 3.14 -7.27
N LEU A 71 3.66 1.85 -7.07
CA LEU A 71 4.00 1.35 -5.75
C LEU A 71 5.45 1.73 -5.48
N GLU A 72 5.64 2.68 -4.58
CA GLU A 72 6.97 3.24 -4.36
C GLU A 72 7.78 2.39 -3.40
N ALA A 73 7.18 1.96 -2.30
CA ALA A 73 7.94 1.25 -1.28
C ALA A 73 7.01 0.47 -0.37
N LEU A 74 7.55 -0.59 0.20
CA LEU A 74 6.95 -1.27 1.33
C LEU A 74 7.91 -1.14 2.50
N GLU A 75 7.35 -1.00 3.71
CA GLU A 75 8.16 -1.04 4.91
C GLU A 75 7.76 -2.26 5.71
N PHE A 76 8.75 -2.95 6.20
CA PHE A 76 8.55 -4.14 7.01
C PHE A 76 9.05 -3.88 8.43
N PRO A 77 8.50 -4.58 9.42
CA PRO A 77 9.03 -4.42 10.77
C PRO A 77 10.46 -4.98 10.84
N PRO A 78 11.26 -4.51 11.79
CA PRO A 78 12.60 -5.08 11.98
C PRO A 78 12.48 -6.57 12.25
N SER A 79 13.36 -7.36 11.64
CA SER A 79 13.33 -8.79 11.86
C SER A 79 13.86 -9.11 13.25
N ALA A 80 13.38 -10.23 13.82
CA ALA A 80 13.85 -10.67 15.11
C ALA A 80 15.35 -10.95 15.07
N ALA A 81 15.84 -11.47 13.96
CA ALA A 81 17.26 -11.75 13.81
C ALA A 81 18.08 -10.47 13.90
N ALA A 82 17.64 -9.42 13.22
CA ALA A 82 18.33 -8.14 13.28
C ALA A 82 18.31 -7.56 14.68
N ALA A 83 17.16 -7.68 15.34
CA ALA A 83 17.05 -7.17 16.71
C ALA A 83 17.93 -7.93 17.67
N SER A 84 18.06 -9.23 17.51
CA SER A 84 18.79 -10.05 18.45
C SER A 84 20.30 -9.94 18.28
N THR A 85 20.77 -9.49 17.14
CA THR A 85 22.20 -9.34 16.93
C THR A 85 22.70 -7.94 17.27
N GLY A 86 21.78 -7.05 17.54
CA GLY A 86 22.10 -5.67 17.86
C GLY A 86 22.76 -5.49 19.16
#